data_e9bbe4c32a9ae0268be0481ab326a2ab
#
_entry.id   e9bbe4c32a9ae0268be0481ab326a2ab
#
_cell.length_a   1.000
_cell.length_b   1.000
_cell.length_c   1.000
_cell.angle_alpha   90.00
_cell.angle_beta   90.00
_cell.angle_gamma   90.00
#
_symmetry.space_group_name_H-M   'P 1'
#
loop_
_entity.id
_entity.type
_entity.pdbx_description
1 polymer ?
#
loop_
_entity_poly.entity_id
_entity_poly.type
_entity_poly.pdbx_seq_one_letter_code
_entity_poly.pdbx_strand_id
1 'polypeptide(L)'
;MSSKSSISENTPHLLVLGMGGTIAGLAPNPEESPLQYEAGQVGVDALVAQVQSVVPEGVKLVSRQMANVNSRNLTDAHLTSLGLAVREALLDAAVKGIVITHGTDTIEETGLFLQATCGKLAQTQSKRVILTGAMLPSNAPGADGPSNLLDAMRWASTPIDNCPGGIYAVMDGRGCMAMDLAKRHATALNAPLQ
;
A
#
# COMPACT_ATOMS: atom_id res chain seq x y z
N MET A 1 31.28 0.62 2.04
CA MET A 1 30.91 -0.77 2.35
C MET A 1 29.59 -0.73 3.11
N SER A 2 28.49 -0.91 2.39
CA SER A 2 27.14 -0.83 2.97
C SER A 2 26.75 -2.24 3.40
N SER A 3 26.69 -2.48 4.71
CA SER A 3 26.23 -3.74 5.29
C SER A 3 24.71 -3.85 5.05
N LYS A 4 24.32 -4.62 4.04
CA LYS A 4 22.94 -5.15 3.98
C LYS A 4 22.78 -6.06 5.21
N SER A 5 22.08 -5.59 6.24
CA SER A 5 21.66 -6.46 7.33
C SER A 5 20.68 -7.48 6.73
N SER A 6 21.14 -8.71 6.59
CA SER A 6 20.28 -9.85 6.26
C SER A 6 19.28 -10.02 7.40
N ILE A 7 18.03 -9.63 7.15
CA ILE A 7 16.92 -9.99 8.01
C ILE A 7 16.86 -11.53 7.98
N SER A 8 16.93 -12.20 9.13
CA SER A 8 16.78 -13.66 9.16
C SER A 8 15.39 -14.00 8.61
N GLU A 9 15.28 -14.98 7.74
CA GLU A 9 14.06 -15.40 7.04
C GLU A 9 12.85 -15.66 7.95
N ASN A 10 13.04 -15.70 9.26
CA ASN A 10 12.03 -16.06 10.25
C ASN A 10 11.59 -14.89 11.17
N THR A 11 12.02 -13.65 10.88
CA THR A 11 11.65 -12.51 11.74
C THR A 11 10.26 -11.98 11.37
N PRO A 12 9.30 -11.89 12.32
CA PRO A 12 7.98 -11.30 12.06
C PRO A 12 8.07 -9.89 11.49
N HIS A 13 7.35 -9.62 10.40
CA HIS A 13 7.39 -8.34 9.70
C HIS A 13 6.08 -8.01 8.97
N LEU A 14 5.91 -6.73 8.64
CA LEU A 14 4.96 -6.28 7.63
C LEU A 14 5.65 -6.21 6.27
N LEU A 15 4.98 -6.71 5.24
CA LEU A 15 5.46 -6.61 3.87
C LEU A 15 4.79 -5.42 3.17
N VAL A 16 5.59 -4.51 2.60
CA VAL A 16 5.11 -3.38 1.82
C VAL A 16 5.43 -3.62 0.34
N LEU A 17 4.38 -3.74 -0.48
CA LEU A 17 4.48 -3.93 -1.93
C LEU A 17 4.21 -2.61 -2.66
N GLY A 18 5.17 -2.14 -3.47
CA GLY A 18 5.05 -0.89 -4.22
C GLY A 18 4.55 -1.11 -5.64
N MET A 19 3.45 -0.46 -6.03
CA MET A 19 2.92 -0.46 -7.40
C MET A 19 3.13 0.86 -8.14
N GLY A 20 3.62 1.90 -7.46
CA GLY A 20 3.73 3.26 -8.00
C GLY A 20 2.54 4.13 -7.63
N GLY A 21 1.97 4.85 -8.60
CA GLY A 21 0.87 5.77 -8.39
C GLY A 21 1.30 7.15 -7.86
N THR A 22 0.32 7.96 -7.47
CA THR A 22 0.54 9.32 -6.94
C THR A 22 1.36 9.35 -5.67
N ILE A 23 1.17 8.40 -4.78
CA ILE A 23 1.95 8.27 -3.53
C ILE A 23 3.47 8.18 -3.78
N ALA A 24 3.85 7.63 -4.94
CA ALA A 24 5.21 7.53 -5.44
C ALA A 24 5.52 8.58 -6.53
N GLY A 25 4.68 9.59 -6.68
CA GLY A 25 4.82 10.62 -7.70
C GLY A 25 5.72 11.78 -7.25
N LEU A 26 6.29 12.49 -8.22
CA LEU A 26 7.04 13.72 -8.00
C LEU A 26 6.50 14.83 -8.90
N ALA A 27 6.22 15.99 -8.32
CA ALA A 27 5.90 17.22 -9.04
C ALA A 27 7.18 18.04 -9.27
N PRO A 28 7.44 18.54 -10.50
CA PRO A 28 8.58 19.43 -10.75
C PRO A 28 8.53 20.72 -9.94
N ASN A 29 7.34 21.29 -9.79
CA ASN A 29 7.07 22.52 -9.03
C ASN A 29 5.99 22.25 -7.99
N PRO A 30 6.30 21.53 -6.88
CA PRO A 30 5.29 21.04 -5.96
C PRO A 30 4.53 22.14 -5.22
N GLU A 31 5.13 23.31 -5.01
CA GLU A 31 4.50 24.44 -4.32
C GLU A 31 3.51 25.22 -5.22
N GLU A 32 3.80 25.34 -6.52
CA GLU A 32 2.98 26.09 -7.47
C GLU A 32 1.95 25.22 -8.18
N SER A 33 2.33 23.99 -8.51
CA SER A 33 1.53 23.08 -9.34
C SER A 33 1.63 21.62 -8.83
N PRO A 34 1.15 21.32 -7.62
CA PRO A 34 1.29 19.98 -7.03
C PRO A 34 0.55 18.90 -7.83
N LEU A 35 -0.46 19.26 -8.62
CA LEU A 35 -1.22 18.31 -9.44
C LEU A 35 -0.56 18.01 -10.80
N GLN A 36 0.50 18.72 -11.17
CA GLN A 36 1.33 18.42 -12.33
C GLN A 36 2.51 17.57 -11.88
N TYR A 37 2.34 16.28 -11.86
CA TYR A 37 3.35 15.34 -11.38
C TYR A 37 3.48 14.12 -12.29
N GLU A 38 4.61 13.44 -12.18
CA GLU A 38 4.83 12.12 -12.77
C GLU A 38 4.66 11.05 -11.69
N ALA A 39 3.75 10.11 -11.94
CA ALA A 39 3.50 8.99 -11.04
C ALA A 39 4.66 7.99 -11.06
N GLY A 40 4.89 7.28 -9.94
CA GLY A 40 5.83 6.19 -9.92
C GLY A 40 7.32 6.61 -10.05
N GLN A 41 7.71 7.74 -9.51
CA GLN A 41 9.10 8.22 -9.53
C GLN A 41 9.88 7.81 -8.28
N VAL A 42 9.19 7.55 -7.18
CA VAL A 42 9.79 7.20 -5.89
C VAL A 42 9.65 5.70 -5.65
N GLY A 43 10.76 5.04 -5.34
CA GLY A 43 10.73 3.61 -4.98
C GLY A 43 10.06 3.36 -3.62
N VAL A 44 9.47 2.19 -3.45
CA VAL A 44 8.79 1.81 -2.21
C VAL A 44 9.70 1.85 -0.98
N ASP A 45 10.99 1.56 -1.13
CA ASP A 45 11.98 1.64 -0.05
C ASP A 45 12.10 3.08 0.50
N ALA A 46 12.07 4.08 -0.41
CA ALA A 46 12.12 5.48 -0.02
C ALA A 46 10.81 5.94 0.65
N LEU A 47 9.65 5.44 0.21
CA LEU A 47 8.38 5.70 0.88
C LEU A 47 8.36 5.11 2.31
N VAL A 48 8.84 3.89 2.47
CA VAL A 48 8.95 3.24 3.79
C VAL A 48 9.92 3.99 4.69
N ALA A 49 11.05 4.46 4.15
CA ALA A 49 12.04 5.23 4.91
C ALA A 49 11.47 6.55 5.48
N GLN A 50 10.53 7.20 4.79
CA GLN A 50 9.87 8.43 5.27
C GLN A 50 9.07 8.22 6.56
N VAL A 51 8.54 7.03 6.77
CA VAL A 51 7.69 6.70 7.91
C VAL A 51 8.37 5.84 8.97
N GLN A 52 9.57 5.36 8.71
CA GLN A 52 10.29 4.41 9.58
C GLN A 52 10.44 4.90 11.03
N SER A 53 10.67 6.19 11.23
CA SER A 53 10.86 6.78 12.56
C SER A 53 9.59 6.87 13.42
N VAL A 54 8.42 6.74 12.81
CA VAL A 54 7.10 6.85 13.46
C VAL A 54 6.32 5.53 13.48
N VAL A 55 6.89 4.48 12.90
CA VAL A 55 6.37 3.12 13.02
C VAL A 55 6.56 2.64 14.47
N PRO A 56 5.57 1.98 15.09
CA PRO A 56 5.68 1.48 16.45
C PRO A 56 6.92 0.60 16.64
N GLU A 57 7.58 0.74 17.79
CA GLU A 57 8.76 -0.04 18.14
C GLU A 57 8.43 -1.55 18.08
N GLY A 58 9.35 -2.33 17.52
CA GLY A 58 9.17 -3.78 17.35
C GLY A 58 8.48 -4.21 16.04
N VAL A 59 7.90 -3.27 15.26
CA VAL A 59 7.37 -3.58 13.93
C VAL A 59 8.50 -3.52 12.90
N LYS A 60 8.86 -4.65 12.33
CA LYS A 60 9.80 -4.71 11.21
C LYS A 60 9.07 -4.52 9.89
N LEU A 61 9.70 -3.78 8.98
CA LEU A 61 9.19 -3.53 7.64
C LEU A 61 10.12 -4.18 6.61
N VAL A 62 9.53 -4.85 5.65
CA VAL A 62 10.20 -5.37 4.44
C VAL A 62 9.47 -4.78 3.25
N SER A 63 10.19 -4.20 2.31
CA SER A 63 9.61 -3.61 1.11
C SER A 63 10.05 -4.36 -0.15
N ARG A 64 9.15 -4.41 -1.13
CA ARG A 64 9.38 -5.02 -2.44
C ARG A 64 8.68 -4.20 -3.52
N GLN A 65 9.46 -3.71 -4.50
CA GLN A 65 8.90 -3.04 -5.66
C GLN A 65 8.32 -4.08 -6.62
N MET A 66 7.02 -3.95 -6.92
CA MET A 66 6.33 -4.81 -7.89
C MET A 66 6.20 -4.14 -9.26
N ALA A 67 5.82 -2.87 -9.26
CA ALA A 67 5.76 -1.99 -10.41
C ALA A 67 5.99 -0.55 -9.95
N ASN A 68 6.33 0.35 -10.86
CA ASN A 68 6.44 1.78 -10.55
C ASN A 68 5.81 2.60 -11.67
N VAL A 69 4.50 2.48 -11.80
CA VAL A 69 3.74 3.04 -12.93
C VAL A 69 2.55 3.87 -12.44
N ASN A 70 2.03 4.71 -13.35
CA ASN A 70 0.68 5.24 -13.15
C ASN A 70 -0.32 4.07 -13.19
N SER A 71 -1.28 4.05 -12.26
CA SER A 71 -2.21 2.92 -12.14
C SER A 71 -3.07 2.69 -13.40
N ARG A 72 -3.30 3.73 -14.21
CA ARG A 72 -3.97 3.59 -15.53
C ARG A 72 -3.18 2.75 -16.53
N ASN A 73 -1.87 2.58 -16.29
CA ASN A 73 -0.97 1.79 -17.14
C ASN A 73 -0.70 0.40 -16.58
N LEU A 74 -1.45 -0.02 -15.55
CA LEU A 74 -1.38 -1.39 -15.06
C LEU A 74 -1.87 -2.36 -16.13
N THR A 75 -1.17 -3.47 -16.23
CA THR A 75 -1.48 -4.57 -17.16
C THR A 75 -1.88 -5.81 -16.37
N ASP A 76 -2.48 -6.78 -17.05
CA ASP A 76 -2.79 -8.10 -16.48
C ASP A 76 -1.56 -8.80 -15.92
N ALA A 77 -0.38 -8.59 -16.54
CA ALA A 77 0.89 -9.11 -16.02
C ALA A 77 1.27 -8.49 -14.66
N HIS A 78 1.05 -7.19 -14.47
CA HIS A 78 1.27 -6.52 -13.19
C HIS A 78 0.32 -7.06 -12.12
N LEU A 79 -0.98 -7.19 -12.43
CA LEU A 79 -1.98 -7.74 -11.50
C LEU A 79 -1.68 -9.19 -11.14
N THR A 80 -1.34 -10.01 -12.13
CA THR A 80 -0.97 -11.42 -11.91
C THR A 80 0.26 -11.54 -11.01
N SER A 81 1.30 -10.75 -11.28
CA SER A 81 2.52 -10.73 -10.44
C SER A 81 2.22 -10.29 -9.01
N LEU A 82 1.38 -9.26 -8.84
CA LEU A 82 0.93 -8.80 -7.52
C LEU A 82 0.15 -9.89 -6.79
N GLY A 83 -0.82 -10.53 -7.44
CA GLY A 83 -1.62 -11.61 -6.86
C GLY A 83 -0.77 -12.80 -6.40
N LEU A 84 0.23 -13.20 -7.19
CA LEU A 84 1.19 -14.24 -6.83
C LEU A 84 2.03 -13.84 -5.60
N ALA A 85 2.55 -12.61 -5.57
CA ALA A 85 3.32 -12.10 -4.44
C ALA A 85 2.48 -12.01 -3.15
N VAL A 86 1.23 -11.55 -3.25
CA VAL A 86 0.29 -11.52 -2.12
C VAL A 86 -0.01 -12.94 -1.62
N ARG A 87 -0.25 -13.89 -2.52
CA ARG A 87 -0.49 -15.29 -2.16
C ARG A 87 0.71 -15.91 -1.45
N GLU A 88 1.93 -15.69 -1.95
CA GLU A 88 3.18 -16.13 -1.33
C GLU A 88 3.30 -15.57 0.09
N ALA A 89 3.14 -14.25 0.24
CA ALA A 89 3.21 -13.57 1.53
C ALA A 89 2.13 -14.01 2.53
N LEU A 90 0.93 -14.31 2.08
CA LEU A 90 -0.13 -14.84 2.94
C LEU A 90 0.24 -16.21 3.52
N LEU A 91 0.97 -17.04 2.79
CA LEU A 91 1.42 -18.36 3.23
C LEU A 91 2.69 -18.32 4.12
N ASP A 92 3.46 -17.23 4.07
CA ASP A 92 4.67 -17.07 4.87
C ASP A 92 4.31 -16.72 6.32
N ALA A 93 4.68 -17.56 7.28
CA ALA A 93 4.42 -17.36 8.71
C ALA A 93 5.11 -16.11 9.31
N ALA A 94 6.21 -15.64 8.70
CA ALA A 94 6.91 -14.43 9.13
C ALA A 94 6.16 -13.15 8.74
N VAL A 95 5.40 -13.15 7.66
CA VAL A 95 4.58 -12.01 7.25
C VAL A 95 3.34 -11.89 8.13
N LYS A 96 3.18 -10.80 8.85
CA LYS A 96 2.05 -10.54 9.77
C LYS A 96 0.91 -9.75 9.12
N GLY A 97 1.21 -9.01 8.08
CA GLY A 97 0.27 -8.25 7.27
C GLY A 97 0.95 -7.71 6.03
N ILE A 98 0.16 -7.29 5.07
CA ILE A 98 0.64 -6.82 3.76
C ILE A 98 0.05 -5.43 3.52
N VAL A 99 0.90 -4.48 3.12
CA VAL A 99 0.48 -3.14 2.66
C VAL A 99 0.86 -3.02 1.19
N ILE A 100 -0.03 -2.47 0.38
CA ILE A 100 0.17 -2.24 -1.05
C ILE A 100 0.01 -0.75 -1.32
N THR A 101 1.09 -0.07 -1.72
CA THR A 101 0.99 1.32 -2.21
C THR A 101 0.58 1.31 -3.67
N HIS A 102 -0.46 2.07 -4.01
CA HIS A 102 -1.11 1.99 -5.31
C HIS A 102 -1.56 3.38 -5.80
N GLY A 103 -1.77 3.51 -7.10
CA GLY A 103 -2.43 4.70 -7.67
C GLY A 103 -3.95 4.62 -7.50
N THR A 104 -4.56 5.74 -7.17
CA THR A 104 -5.99 5.79 -6.80
C THR A 104 -6.96 5.62 -7.98
N ASP A 105 -6.49 5.67 -9.23
CA ASP A 105 -7.39 5.59 -10.40
C ASP A 105 -7.94 4.18 -10.66
N THR A 106 -7.19 3.13 -10.27
CA THR A 106 -7.58 1.72 -10.47
C THR A 106 -7.39 0.88 -9.19
N ILE A 107 -7.44 1.53 -8.03
CA ILE A 107 -7.32 0.83 -6.73
C ILE A 107 -8.52 -0.10 -6.49
N GLU A 108 -9.71 0.29 -6.99
CA GLU A 108 -10.94 -0.49 -6.89
C GLU A 108 -10.81 -1.82 -7.62
N GLU A 109 -10.38 -1.78 -8.88
CA GLU A 109 -10.20 -2.97 -9.72
C GLU A 109 -9.14 -3.90 -9.15
N THR A 110 -8.02 -3.33 -8.66
CA THR A 110 -6.97 -4.12 -7.99
C THR A 110 -7.48 -4.73 -6.69
N GLY A 111 -8.25 -3.99 -5.91
CA GLY A 111 -8.88 -4.49 -4.69
C GLY A 111 -9.85 -5.63 -4.95
N LEU A 112 -10.71 -5.50 -5.97
CA LEU A 112 -11.64 -6.54 -6.39
C LEU A 112 -10.91 -7.79 -6.90
N PHE A 113 -9.87 -7.60 -7.72
CA PHE A 113 -9.02 -8.71 -8.20
C PHE A 113 -8.39 -9.48 -7.03
N LEU A 114 -7.79 -8.78 -6.06
CA LEU A 114 -7.19 -9.41 -4.89
C LEU A 114 -8.25 -10.07 -3.99
N GLN A 115 -9.43 -9.47 -3.84
CA GLN A 115 -10.53 -10.08 -3.10
C GLN A 115 -10.96 -11.40 -3.75
N ALA A 116 -11.11 -11.43 -5.06
CA ALA A 116 -11.52 -12.63 -5.80
C ALA A 116 -10.46 -13.75 -5.75
N THR A 117 -9.16 -13.39 -5.80
CA THR A 117 -8.06 -14.35 -5.92
C THR A 117 -7.41 -14.74 -4.59
N CYS A 118 -7.36 -13.83 -3.64
CA CYS A 118 -6.63 -13.96 -2.36
C CYS A 118 -7.50 -13.80 -1.12
N GLY A 119 -8.73 -13.26 -1.24
CA GLY A 119 -9.56 -12.90 -0.08
C GLY A 119 -9.84 -14.08 0.85
N LYS A 120 -10.19 -15.25 0.30
CA LYS A 120 -10.43 -16.47 1.10
C LYS A 120 -9.16 -16.92 1.83
N LEU A 121 -8.01 -16.84 1.17
CA LEU A 121 -6.72 -17.19 1.77
C LEU A 121 -6.36 -16.21 2.90
N ALA A 122 -6.54 -14.90 2.69
CA ALA A 122 -6.30 -13.88 3.69
C ALA A 122 -7.14 -14.12 4.97
N GLN A 123 -8.42 -14.47 4.81
CA GLN A 123 -9.29 -14.87 5.91
C GLN A 123 -8.78 -16.12 6.63
N THR A 124 -8.43 -17.17 5.89
CA THR A 124 -7.97 -18.45 6.47
C THR A 124 -6.65 -18.28 7.20
N GLN A 125 -5.74 -17.48 6.69
CA GLN A 125 -4.44 -17.15 7.31
C GLN A 125 -4.56 -16.07 8.39
N SER A 126 -5.75 -15.52 8.60
CA SER A 126 -5.99 -14.46 9.57
C SER A 126 -5.10 -13.23 9.35
N LYS A 127 -4.78 -12.91 8.10
CA LYS A 127 -3.92 -11.79 7.71
C LYS A 127 -4.70 -10.75 6.92
N ARG A 128 -4.25 -9.51 7.01
CA ARG A 128 -4.85 -8.41 6.27
C ARG A 128 -3.91 -7.92 5.18
N VAL A 129 -4.51 -7.65 4.03
CA VAL A 129 -3.90 -7.01 2.87
C VAL A 129 -4.55 -5.66 2.72
N ILE A 130 -3.79 -4.60 2.87
CA ILE A 130 -4.27 -3.23 2.91
C ILE A 130 -3.75 -2.48 1.68
N LEU A 131 -4.65 -2.06 0.80
CA LEU A 131 -4.34 -1.12 -0.27
C LEU A 131 -4.38 0.31 0.27
N THR A 132 -3.43 1.14 -0.16
CA THR A 132 -3.41 2.56 0.15
C THR A 132 -2.81 3.35 -1.02
N GLY A 133 -3.06 4.64 -1.04
CA GLY A 133 -2.55 5.55 -2.06
C GLY A 133 -2.40 6.96 -1.52
N ALA A 134 -2.29 7.94 -2.40
CA ALA A 134 -2.28 9.35 -2.06
C ALA A 134 -2.97 10.18 -3.14
N MET A 135 -3.50 11.33 -2.74
CA MET A 135 -4.07 12.33 -3.66
C MET A 135 -3.03 13.36 -4.10
N LEU A 136 -1.98 13.57 -3.29
CA LEU A 136 -0.86 14.46 -3.61
C LEU A 136 0.43 13.66 -3.83
N PRO A 137 1.32 14.11 -4.73
CA PRO A 137 2.62 13.48 -4.94
C PRO A 137 3.51 13.61 -3.70
N SER A 138 4.49 12.71 -3.61
CA SER A 138 5.35 12.53 -2.43
C SER A 138 6.07 13.81 -1.95
N ASN A 139 6.39 14.73 -2.87
CA ASN A 139 7.10 15.98 -2.58
C ASN A 139 6.18 17.22 -2.47
N ALA A 140 4.86 17.06 -2.56
CA ALA A 140 3.95 18.20 -2.46
C ALA A 140 3.84 18.68 -1.00
N PRO A 141 3.66 20.00 -0.77
CA PRO A 141 3.29 20.51 0.54
C PRO A 141 2.00 19.85 1.02
N GLY A 142 2.02 19.29 2.23
CA GLY A 142 0.87 18.58 2.78
C GLY A 142 0.58 17.21 2.13
N ALA A 143 1.60 16.58 1.52
CA ALA A 143 1.45 15.24 0.94
C ALA A 143 0.80 14.26 1.94
N ASP A 144 -0.29 13.62 1.52
CA ASP A 144 -1.09 12.71 2.33
C ASP A 144 -0.54 11.27 2.36
N GLY A 145 0.41 10.97 1.46
CA GLY A 145 1.01 9.64 1.33
C GLY A 145 1.61 9.07 2.62
N PRO A 146 2.46 9.80 3.36
CA PRO A 146 3.05 9.30 4.60
C PRO A 146 2.03 8.93 5.67
N SER A 147 0.98 9.75 5.88
CA SER A 147 -0.09 9.45 6.84
C SER A 147 -0.92 8.24 6.41
N ASN A 148 -1.28 8.15 5.13
CA ASN A 148 -2.02 7.02 4.59
C ASN A 148 -1.22 5.71 4.70
N LEU A 149 0.09 5.75 4.45
CA LEU A 149 0.96 4.59 4.59
C LEU A 149 1.03 4.11 6.05
N LEU A 150 1.16 5.04 7.01
CA LEU A 150 1.15 4.73 8.45
C LEU A 150 -0.18 4.10 8.89
N ASP A 151 -1.30 4.65 8.45
CA ASP A 151 -2.61 4.12 8.78
C ASP A 151 -2.80 2.72 8.18
N ALA A 152 -2.37 2.51 6.94
CA ALA A 152 -2.38 1.19 6.31
C ALA A 152 -1.53 0.17 7.10
N MET A 153 -0.34 0.57 7.59
CA MET A 153 0.51 -0.28 8.43
C MET A 153 -0.15 -0.61 9.78
N ARG A 154 -0.80 0.37 10.42
CA ARG A 154 -1.56 0.15 11.65
C ARG A 154 -2.68 -0.86 11.42
N TRP A 155 -3.45 -0.69 10.37
CA TRP A 155 -4.52 -1.62 10.00
C TRP A 155 -3.98 -3.02 9.70
N ALA A 156 -2.86 -3.14 9.00
CA ALA A 156 -2.23 -4.42 8.70
C ALA A 156 -1.73 -5.15 9.96
N SER A 157 -1.32 -4.42 11.00
CA SER A 157 -0.78 -4.95 12.26
C SER A 157 -1.80 -5.11 13.39
N THR A 158 -3.04 -4.58 13.24
CA THR A 158 -4.08 -4.66 14.30
C THR A 158 -4.40 -6.12 14.65
N PRO A 159 -4.67 -6.46 15.92
CA PRO A 159 -5.13 -7.79 16.31
C PRO A 159 -6.42 -8.20 15.59
N ILE A 160 -6.55 -9.49 15.30
CA ILE A 160 -7.62 -10.02 14.46
C ILE A 160 -9.03 -9.87 15.07
N ASP A 161 -9.10 -9.87 16.40
CA ASP A 161 -10.37 -9.73 17.14
C ASP A 161 -11.10 -8.41 16.81
N ASN A 162 -10.34 -7.39 16.39
CA ASN A 162 -10.89 -6.08 16.04
C ASN A 162 -11.23 -5.96 14.54
N CYS A 163 -10.66 -6.83 13.68
CA CYS A 163 -10.86 -6.78 12.25
C CYS A 163 -10.40 -8.12 11.62
N PRO A 164 -11.26 -8.87 10.94
CA PRO A 164 -10.92 -10.17 10.38
C PRO A 164 -9.83 -10.08 9.31
N GLY A 165 -9.19 -11.20 9.01
CA GLY A 165 -8.34 -11.31 7.82
C GLY A 165 -9.13 -11.01 6.55
N GLY A 166 -8.50 -10.37 5.57
CA GLY A 166 -9.20 -9.97 4.34
C GLY A 166 -8.42 -8.93 3.53
N ILE A 167 -9.08 -8.43 2.49
CA ILE A 167 -8.55 -7.38 1.62
C ILE A 167 -9.31 -6.08 1.93
N TYR A 168 -8.58 -5.03 2.24
CA TYR A 168 -9.09 -3.73 2.65
C TYR A 168 -8.41 -2.61 1.88
N ALA A 169 -9.05 -1.45 1.82
CA ALA A 169 -8.42 -0.20 1.43
C ALA A 169 -8.47 0.79 2.62
N VAL A 170 -7.38 1.53 2.82
CA VAL A 170 -7.26 2.52 3.90
C VAL A 170 -6.68 3.80 3.32
N MET A 171 -7.41 4.90 3.45
CA MET A 171 -6.98 6.26 3.09
C MET A 171 -7.68 7.28 4.00
N ASP A 172 -7.00 8.38 4.31
CA ASP A 172 -7.54 9.47 5.14
C ASP A 172 -8.10 8.98 6.49
N GLY A 173 -7.37 8.05 7.14
CA GLY A 173 -7.75 7.46 8.42
C GLY A 173 -8.97 6.54 8.37
N ARG A 174 -9.54 6.28 7.20
CA ARG A 174 -10.73 5.45 6.99
C ARG A 174 -10.37 4.16 6.26
N GLY A 175 -11.06 3.08 6.62
CA GLY A 175 -10.89 1.80 5.97
C GLY A 175 -12.23 1.18 5.61
N CYS A 176 -12.26 0.48 4.48
CA CYS A 176 -13.40 -0.34 4.04
C CYS A 176 -12.89 -1.65 3.43
N MET A 177 -13.78 -2.63 3.30
CA MET A 177 -13.45 -3.82 2.52
C MET A 177 -13.21 -3.44 1.06
N ALA A 178 -12.24 -4.08 0.41
CA ALA A 178 -11.91 -3.74 -0.98
C ALA A 178 -13.08 -3.94 -1.96
N MET A 179 -14.01 -4.82 -1.63
CA MET A 179 -15.22 -5.04 -2.44
C MET A 179 -16.26 -3.90 -2.32
N ASP A 180 -16.16 -3.08 -1.27
CA ASP A 180 -17.07 -1.95 -1.01
C ASP A 180 -16.43 -0.60 -1.39
N LEU A 181 -15.23 -0.65 -1.98
CA LEU A 181 -14.48 0.54 -2.35
C LEU A 181 -15.11 1.21 -3.57
N ALA A 182 -15.43 2.49 -3.45
CA ALA A 182 -15.86 3.34 -4.56
C ALA A 182 -15.19 4.71 -4.50
N LYS A 183 -14.50 5.10 -5.56
CA LYS A 183 -13.88 6.43 -5.68
C LYS A 183 -14.92 7.46 -6.11
N ARG A 184 -15.29 8.38 -5.23
CA ARG A 184 -16.31 9.42 -5.52
C ARG A 184 -15.79 10.66 -6.22
N HIS A 185 -14.51 11.02 -6.00
CA HIS A 185 -13.91 12.22 -6.58
C HIS A 185 -12.46 11.99 -7.01
N ALA A 186 -12.09 12.52 -8.17
CA ALA A 186 -10.75 12.34 -8.73
C ALA A 186 -9.68 13.19 -8.02
N THR A 187 -10.06 14.28 -7.34
CA THR A 187 -9.11 15.28 -6.81
C THR A 187 -9.40 15.75 -5.39
N ALA A 188 -10.49 15.29 -4.75
CA ALA A 188 -10.80 15.71 -3.39
C ALA A 188 -9.96 14.93 -2.38
N LEU A 189 -9.14 15.61 -1.57
CA LEU A 189 -8.30 15.02 -0.52
C LEU A 189 -9.12 14.26 0.53
N ASN A 190 -10.37 14.70 0.75
CA ASN A 190 -11.29 14.14 1.74
C ASN A 190 -12.40 13.30 1.08
N ALA A 191 -12.18 12.78 -0.12
CA ALA A 191 -13.15 11.87 -0.74
C ALA A 191 -13.20 10.58 0.10
N PRO A 192 -14.28 10.31 0.84
CA PRO A 192 -14.35 9.12 1.66
C PRO A 192 -14.32 7.89 0.75
N LEU A 193 -13.49 6.94 1.12
CA LEU A 193 -13.68 5.57 0.72
C LEU A 193 -15.02 5.13 1.34
N GLN A 194 -15.98 4.77 0.51
CA GLN A 194 -17.24 4.15 0.93
C GLN A 194 -17.32 2.77 0.39
#